data_90a808f23d8e83ca8a7f54de64349bdf
#
_entry.id   90a808f23d8e83ca8a7f54de64349bdf
#
_cell.length_a   1.000
_cell.length_b   1.000
_cell.length_c   1.000
_cell.angle_alpha   90.00
_cell.angle_beta   90.00
_cell.angle_gamma   90.00
#
_symmetry.space_group_name_H-M   'P 1'
#
loop_
_entity.id
_entity.type
_entity.pdbx_description
1 polymer ?
#
loop_
_entity_poly.entity_id
_entity_poly.type
_entity_poly.pdbx_seq_one_letter_code
_entity_poly.pdbx_strand_id
1 'polypeptide(L)'
;MIPENKTKEVAQVEKEKIGSFDFFNIEHFIKRLIKNWYWFLILGILGYSIAYVYNKYYAQRIYASTTTISISNNSASYFTPNQSINFIWGQGGNTEGLFLKKLLMSRTHNEFLSQELDLFVNYTTKGRLKSTYLDKNDSPVFFVIDKEHLQTVNVPISLIPRSGDRYEVILPEDFSVGSLYDYKTESFRKVSGFGRVPNKIISVNQWYETPFLKFKLIKNSLYRDVEVDNIVVN
;
A
#
# COMPACT_ATOMS: atom_id res chain seq x y z
N MET A 1 38.86 77.04 19.33
CA MET A 1 39.66 76.26 18.37
C MET A 1 39.78 74.84 18.92
N ILE A 2 39.07 73.97 18.36
CA ILE A 2 39.16 72.53 18.67
C ILE A 2 40.25 71.91 17.80
N PRO A 3 41.23 71.24 18.35
CA PRO A 3 42.37 70.78 17.54
C PRO A 3 41.90 69.71 16.53
N GLU A 4 42.18 69.95 15.31
CA GLU A 4 41.82 69.19 14.08
C GLU A 4 42.33 67.73 14.14
N ASN A 5 43.25 67.43 15.04
CA ASN A 5 43.85 66.10 15.22
C ASN A 5 42.93 65.08 15.91
N LYS A 6 41.98 65.50 16.76
CA LYS A 6 41.02 64.58 17.40
C LYS A 6 39.95 64.07 16.48
N THR A 7 39.61 64.89 15.46
CA THR A 7 38.54 64.51 14.50
C THR A 7 39.06 63.45 13.52
N LYS A 8 40.33 63.43 13.18
CA LYS A 8 40.94 62.43 12.30
C LYS A 8 41.12 61.06 13.00
N GLU A 9 41.45 61.09 14.28
CA GLU A 9 41.62 59.87 15.08
C GLU A 9 40.25 59.18 15.32
N VAL A 10 39.19 59.94 15.60
CA VAL A 10 37.83 59.38 15.77
C VAL A 10 37.29 58.84 14.45
N ALA A 11 37.57 59.51 13.31
CA ALA A 11 37.17 59.03 12.01
C ALA A 11 37.91 57.77 11.52
N GLN A 12 39.18 57.56 11.97
CA GLN A 12 39.92 56.35 11.67
C GLN A 12 39.46 55.17 12.56
N VAL A 13 39.19 55.41 13.85
CA VAL A 13 38.68 54.40 14.76
C VAL A 13 37.26 53.93 14.37
N GLU A 14 36.44 54.85 13.81
CA GLU A 14 35.12 54.53 13.34
C GLU A 14 35.15 53.77 11.98
N LYS A 15 36.12 54.03 11.10
CA LYS A 15 36.33 53.27 9.86
C LYS A 15 36.88 51.85 10.13
N GLU A 16 37.72 51.66 11.13
CA GLU A 16 38.18 50.35 11.50
C GLU A 16 37.08 49.47 12.16
N LYS A 17 36.12 50.11 12.85
CA LYS A 17 35.01 49.39 13.47
C LYS A 17 33.89 48.98 12.51
N ILE A 18 33.78 49.65 11.36
CA ILE A 18 32.73 49.31 10.36
C ILE A 18 33.21 48.24 9.38
N GLY A 19 34.53 47.92 9.37
CA GLY A 19 35.13 46.98 8.39
C GLY A 19 35.23 45.51 8.80
N SER A 20 34.76 45.10 9.99
CA SER A 20 35.00 43.71 10.44
C SER A 20 33.74 42.97 10.91
N PHE A 21 32.64 43.17 10.21
CA PHE A 21 31.59 42.15 10.24
C PHE A 21 31.89 41.08 9.17
N ASP A 22 33.08 40.52 9.23
CA ASP A 22 33.46 39.35 8.45
C ASP A 22 32.92 38.13 9.19
N PHE A 23 31.57 38.00 9.23
CA PHE A 23 30.89 36.91 9.92
C PHE A 23 31.18 35.54 9.31
N PHE A 24 31.78 35.50 8.11
CA PHE A 24 32.16 34.25 7.47
C PHE A 24 33.48 34.43 6.73
N ASN A 25 34.55 34.08 7.38
CA ASN A 25 35.82 33.91 6.68
C ASN A 25 35.70 32.61 5.85
N ILE A 26 35.14 32.78 4.62
CA ILE A 26 34.85 31.69 3.69
C ILE A 26 36.08 30.81 3.46
N GLU A 27 37.27 31.41 3.43
CA GLU A 27 38.51 30.69 3.23
C GLU A 27 38.85 29.76 4.41
N HIS A 28 38.66 30.19 5.65
CA HIS A 28 38.84 29.36 6.82
C HIS A 28 37.79 28.29 6.93
N PHE A 29 36.56 28.58 6.54
CA PHE A 29 35.48 27.61 6.49
C PHE A 29 35.76 26.50 5.47
N ILE A 30 36.16 26.88 4.25
CA ILE A 30 36.49 25.91 3.18
C ILE A 30 37.68 25.05 3.57
N LYS A 31 38.73 25.63 4.15
CA LYS A 31 39.90 24.87 4.65
C LYS A 31 39.54 23.88 5.74
N ARG A 32 38.63 24.23 6.66
CA ARG A 32 38.11 23.30 7.67
C ARG A 32 37.23 22.20 7.06
N LEU A 33 36.42 22.56 6.09
CA LEU A 33 35.57 21.62 5.37
C LEU A 33 36.41 20.55 4.65
N ILE A 34 37.43 21.00 3.91
CA ILE A 34 38.35 20.12 3.19
C ILE A 34 39.16 19.27 4.16
N LYS A 35 39.65 19.84 5.27
CA LYS A 35 40.37 19.09 6.27
C LYS A 35 39.57 17.96 6.93
N ASN A 36 38.24 18.17 7.06
CA ASN A 36 37.34 17.24 7.73
C ASN A 36 36.43 16.51 6.75
N TRP A 37 36.81 16.40 5.48
CA TRP A 37 35.98 15.80 4.42
C TRP A 37 35.54 14.36 4.72
N TYR A 38 36.34 13.62 5.50
CA TYR A 38 36.04 12.26 5.91
C TYR A 38 34.77 12.14 6.76
N TRP A 39 34.39 13.21 7.48
CA TRP A 39 33.12 13.24 8.22
C TRP A 39 31.91 13.18 7.29
N PHE A 40 32.01 13.81 6.11
CA PHE A 40 30.95 13.71 5.10
C PHE A 40 30.82 12.31 4.54
N LEU A 41 31.94 11.60 4.37
CA LEU A 41 31.92 10.19 3.97
C LEU A 41 31.25 9.31 5.03
N ILE A 42 31.63 9.50 6.30
CA ILE A 42 31.04 8.73 7.41
C ILE A 42 29.55 8.98 7.50
N LEU A 43 29.11 10.26 7.45
CA LEU A 43 27.70 10.63 7.46
C LEU A 43 26.95 10.10 6.22
N GLY A 44 27.58 10.13 5.05
CA GLY A 44 27.03 9.56 3.83
C GLY A 44 26.79 8.06 3.91
N ILE A 45 27.78 7.31 4.40
CA ILE A 45 27.66 5.86 4.62
C ILE A 45 26.59 5.55 5.67
N LEU A 46 26.57 6.30 6.77
CA LEU A 46 25.56 6.14 7.82
C LEU A 46 24.16 6.42 7.28
N GLY A 47 23.98 7.54 6.56
CA GLY A 47 22.70 7.91 5.96
C GLY A 47 22.23 6.88 4.93
N TYR A 48 23.15 6.39 4.09
CA TYR A 48 22.85 5.33 3.13
C TYR A 48 22.43 4.03 3.83
N SER A 49 23.12 3.64 4.89
CA SER A 49 22.80 2.43 5.65
C SER A 49 21.42 2.52 6.30
N ILE A 50 21.09 3.66 6.91
CA ILE A 50 19.78 3.91 7.50
C ILE A 50 18.69 3.87 6.42
N ALA A 51 18.91 4.55 5.29
CA ALA A 51 17.96 4.56 4.17
C ALA A 51 17.75 3.16 3.57
N TYR A 52 18.83 2.37 3.44
CA TYR A 52 18.77 1.00 2.96
C TYR A 52 17.94 0.11 3.90
N VAL A 53 18.21 0.17 5.20
CA VAL A 53 17.46 -0.59 6.23
C VAL A 53 16.01 -0.18 6.23
N TYR A 54 15.73 1.13 6.19
CA TYR A 54 14.35 1.64 6.13
C TYR A 54 13.62 1.13 4.89
N ASN A 55 14.24 1.25 3.72
CA ASN A 55 13.63 0.82 2.45
C ASN A 55 13.39 -0.70 2.40
N LYS A 56 14.32 -1.48 2.93
CA LYS A 56 14.21 -2.94 2.91
C LYS A 56 13.18 -3.48 3.89
N TYR A 57 13.09 -2.90 5.10
CA TYR A 57 12.31 -3.46 6.21
C TYR A 57 11.02 -2.71 6.52
N TYR A 58 10.95 -1.40 6.26
CA TYR A 58 9.80 -0.58 6.63
C TYR A 58 8.98 -0.06 5.45
N ALA A 59 9.62 0.30 4.35
CA ALA A 59 8.91 0.85 3.22
C ALA A 59 7.95 -0.16 2.60
N GLN A 60 6.69 0.23 2.44
CA GLN A 60 5.69 -0.54 1.70
C GLN A 60 5.82 -0.21 0.21
N ARG A 61 5.82 -1.24 -0.62
CA ARG A 61 5.80 -1.05 -2.08
C ARG A 61 4.36 -0.79 -2.49
N ILE A 62 4.08 0.42 -2.94
CA ILE A 62 2.77 0.81 -3.47
C ILE A 62 2.88 0.81 -4.99
N TYR A 63 2.04 0.02 -5.64
CA TYR A 63 1.94 -0.03 -7.09
C TYR A 63 0.68 0.73 -7.51
N ALA A 64 0.81 1.61 -8.50
CA ALA A 64 -0.32 2.28 -9.12
C ALA A 64 -0.37 1.88 -10.60
N SER A 65 -1.54 1.54 -11.08
CA SER A 65 -1.80 1.25 -12.49
C SER A 65 -2.88 2.17 -13.01
N THR A 66 -2.68 2.69 -14.21
CA THR A 66 -3.66 3.52 -14.90
C THR A 66 -4.02 2.85 -16.22
N THR A 67 -5.31 2.75 -16.48
CA THR A 67 -5.83 2.22 -17.75
C THR A 67 -6.58 3.30 -18.47
N THR A 68 -6.26 3.48 -19.77
CA THR A 68 -6.99 4.38 -20.65
C THR A 68 -7.94 3.57 -21.52
N ILE A 69 -9.24 3.87 -21.45
CA ILE A 69 -10.25 3.23 -22.30
C ILE A 69 -10.59 4.21 -23.40
N SER A 70 -10.34 3.80 -24.65
CA SER A 70 -10.76 4.54 -25.83
C SER A 70 -12.13 4.05 -26.28
N ILE A 71 -13.08 4.94 -26.41
CA ILE A 71 -14.42 4.64 -26.93
C ILE A 71 -14.43 5.15 -28.36
N SER A 72 -14.52 4.22 -29.31
CA SER A 72 -14.70 4.55 -30.72
C SER A 72 -16.20 4.61 -31.02
N ASN A 73 -16.71 5.81 -31.22
CA ASN A 73 -18.04 5.99 -31.76
C ASN A 73 -17.99 5.67 -33.26
N ASN A 74 -18.57 4.58 -33.66
CA ASN A 74 -18.74 4.19 -35.06
C ASN A 74 -19.71 5.09 -35.85
N SER A 75 -20.22 6.14 -35.23
CA SER A 75 -20.91 7.20 -35.94
C SER A 75 -19.93 8.17 -36.61
N ALA A 76 -19.04 7.59 -37.44
CA ALA A 76 -18.22 8.33 -38.37
C ALA A 76 -19.08 8.89 -39.49
N SER A 77 -19.93 9.85 -39.18
CA SER A 77 -20.55 10.64 -40.18
C SER A 77 -20.70 12.05 -39.66
N TYR A 78 -20.02 12.90 -40.38
CA TYR A 78 -20.05 14.35 -40.21
C TYR A 78 -19.19 14.93 -39.10
N PHE A 79 -17.90 15.09 -39.46
CA PHE A 79 -17.03 16.09 -38.84
C PHE A 79 -17.68 17.47 -39.05
N THR A 80 -18.51 17.91 -38.14
CA THR A 80 -18.81 19.31 -38.01
C THR A 80 -17.71 19.96 -37.19
N PRO A 81 -17.12 21.09 -37.64
CA PRO A 81 -16.00 21.75 -36.94
C PRO A 81 -16.25 22.06 -35.47
N ASN A 82 -17.50 22.23 -35.09
CA ASN A 82 -17.90 22.49 -33.70
C ASN A 82 -17.85 21.28 -32.78
N GLN A 83 -17.95 20.05 -33.29
CA GLN A 83 -17.83 18.85 -32.44
C GLN A 83 -16.39 18.51 -32.05
N SER A 84 -15.44 18.82 -32.92
CA SER A 84 -14.03 18.61 -32.62
C SER A 84 -13.50 19.54 -31.52
N ILE A 85 -13.98 20.77 -31.45
CA ILE A 85 -13.59 21.73 -30.40
C ILE A 85 -14.16 21.29 -29.03
N ASN A 86 -15.39 20.82 -29.00
CA ASN A 86 -16.01 20.32 -27.78
C ASN A 86 -15.33 19.04 -27.25
N PHE A 87 -14.79 18.21 -28.13
CA PHE A 87 -14.01 17.02 -27.75
C PHE A 87 -12.66 17.39 -27.13
N ILE A 88 -11.98 18.41 -27.70
CA ILE A 88 -10.65 18.84 -27.20
C ILE A 88 -10.76 19.54 -25.86
N TRP A 89 -11.82 20.31 -25.61
CA TRP A 89 -12.01 21.09 -24.38
C TRP A 89 -12.84 20.41 -23.30
N GLY A 90 -13.22 19.13 -23.50
CA GLY A 90 -13.94 18.34 -22.50
C GLY A 90 -15.37 18.79 -22.19
N GLN A 91 -15.91 19.75 -22.96
CA GLN A 91 -17.29 20.26 -22.80
C GLN A 91 -18.30 19.64 -23.77
N GLY A 92 -17.85 18.88 -24.76
CA GLY A 92 -18.71 18.11 -25.63
C GLY A 92 -19.22 16.89 -24.88
N GLY A 93 -20.50 16.90 -24.52
CA GLY A 93 -21.13 15.82 -23.76
C GLY A 93 -21.02 14.49 -24.49
N ASN A 94 -19.92 13.78 -24.26
CA ASN A 94 -19.82 12.38 -24.62
C ASN A 94 -20.67 11.60 -23.63
N THR A 95 -21.97 11.59 -23.87
CA THR A 95 -22.95 10.89 -23.04
C THR A 95 -22.62 9.41 -22.90
N GLU A 96 -22.02 8.81 -23.93
CA GLU A 96 -21.55 7.41 -23.91
C GLU A 96 -20.36 7.21 -22.97
N GLY A 97 -19.39 8.13 -22.96
CA GLY A 97 -18.28 8.10 -22.03
C GLY A 97 -18.70 8.28 -20.57
N LEU A 98 -19.66 9.17 -20.34
CA LEU A 98 -20.24 9.34 -18.99
C LEU A 98 -21.07 8.13 -18.57
N PHE A 99 -21.81 7.52 -19.50
CA PHE A 99 -22.56 6.30 -19.24
C PHE A 99 -21.62 5.14 -18.92
N LEU A 100 -20.57 4.93 -19.72
CA LEU A 100 -19.56 3.90 -19.46
C LEU A 100 -18.89 4.11 -18.11
N LYS A 101 -18.50 5.35 -17.77
CA LYS A 101 -17.95 5.67 -16.47
C LYS A 101 -18.90 5.30 -15.33
N LYS A 102 -20.19 5.65 -15.46
CA LYS A 102 -21.23 5.28 -14.47
C LYS A 102 -21.39 3.77 -14.37
N LEU A 103 -21.36 3.06 -15.50
CA LEU A 103 -21.45 1.60 -15.53
C LEU A 103 -20.27 0.96 -14.80
N LEU A 104 -19.04 1.37 -15.12
CA LEU A 104 -17.81 0.88 -14.47
C LEU A 104 -17.77 1.20 -12.96
N MET A 105 -18.35 2.32 -12.55
CA MET A 105 -18.46 2.70 -11.14
C MET A 105 -19.71 2.14 -10.45
N SER A 106 -20.56 1.41 -11.19
CA SER A 106 -21.78 0.86 -10.60
C SER A 106 -21.45 -0.23 -9.58
N ARG A 107 -22.30 -0.32 -8.56
CA ARG A 107 -22.18 -1.34 -7.52
C ARG A 107 -22.24 -2.75 -8.13
N THR A 108 -23.19 -3.00 -9.00
CA THR A 108 -23.36 -4.31 -9.64
C THR A 108 -22.14 -4.75 -10.44
N HIS A 109 -21.52 -3.81 -11.18
CA HIS A 109 -20.29 -4.11 -11.91
C HIS A 109 -19.13 -4.43 -10.97
N ASN A 110 -18.96 -3.65 -9.90
CA ASN A 110 -17.91 -3.90 -8.91
C ASN A 110 -18.13 -5.20 -8.13
N GLU A 111 -19.37 -5.54 -7.81
CA GLU A 111 -19.72 -6.82 -7.20
C GLU A 111 -19.37 -7.99 -8.13
N PHE A 112 -19.73 -7.88 -9.41
CA PHE A 112 -19.36 -8.88 -10.41
C PHE A 112 -17.84 -9.04 -10.54
N LEU A 113 -17.10 -7.95 -10.65
CA LEU A 113 -15.64 -7.98 -10.71
C LEU A 113 -15.03 -8.57 -9.43
N SER A 114 -15.57 -8.21 -8.28
CA SER A 114 -15.11 -8.76 -7.00
C SER A 114 -15.29 -10.28 -6.92
N GLN A 115 -16.38 -10.79 -7.47
CA GLN A 115 -16.64 -12.23 -7.52
C GLN A 115 -15.77 -12.95 -8.55
N GLU A 116 -15.60 -12.36 -9.74
CA GLU A 116 -14.80 -12.97 -10.82
C GLU A 116 -13.31 -13.01 -10.49
N LEU A 117 -12.82 -11.96 -9.86
CA LEU A 117 -11.41 -11.84 -9.46
C LEU A 117 -11.12 -12.36 -8.04
N ASP A 118 -12.12 -12.91 -7.35
CA ASP A 118 -12.01 -13.37 -5.94
C ASP A 118 -11.40 -12.29 -5.01
N LEU A 119 -11.76 -11.01 -5.22
CA LEU A 119 -11.22 -9.89 -4.44
C LEU A 119 -11.74 -9.83 -3.00
N PHE A 120 -12.65 -10.71 -2.63
CA PHE A 120 -13.18 -10.80 -1.27
C PHE A 120 -12.23 -11.51 -0.28
N VAL A 121 -11.12 -12.05 -0.76
CA VAL A 121 -10.10 -12.70 0.06
C VAL A 121 -8.79 -11.94 -0.06
N ASN A 122 -8.33 -11.36 1.03
CA ASN A 122 -7.05 -10.67 1.09
C ASN A 122 -5.99 -11.56 1.75
N TYR A 123 -4.87 -11.73 1.05
CA TYR A 123 -3.73 -12.47 1.57
C TYR A 123 -2.69 -11.51 2.11
N THR A 124 -2.20 -11.79 3.31
CA THR A 124 -1.08 -11.08 3.92
C THR A 124 -0.09 -12.06 4.50
N THR A 125 1.18 -11.80 4.32
CA THR A 125 2.22 -12.55 5.04
C THR A 125 2.70 -11.72 6.22
N LYS A 126 2.81 -12.37 7.38
CA LYS A 126 3.30 -11.75 8.60
C LYS A 126 4.79 -12.04 8.74
N GLY A 127 5.62 -11.09 8.30
CA GLY A 127 7.05 -11.13 8.56
C GLY A 127 7.39 -10.65 9.97
N ARG A 128 8.66 -10.80 10.38
CA ARG A 128 9.15 -10.37 11.71
C ARG A 128 8.98 -8.88 11.99
N LEU A 129 9.07 -8.02 10.97
CA LEU A 129 9.08 -6.56 11.11
C LEU A 129 7.88 -5.90 10.44
N LYS A 130 7.31 -6.50 9.41
CA LYS A 130 6.15 -5.95 8.72
C LYS A 130 5.25 -7.04 8.15
N SER A 131 3.95 -6.72 8.04
CA SER A 131 3.02 -7.51 7.24
C SER A 131 3.01 -6.96 5.82
N THR A 132 3.02 -7.84 4.83
CA THR A 132 3.02 -7.47 3.41
C THR A 132 1.82 -8.11 2.75
N TYR A 133 1.10 -7.36 1.94
CA TYR A 133 0.05 -7.92 1.09
C TYR A 133 0.67 -8.83 0.04
N LEU A 134 0.07 -10.00 -0.13
CA LEU A 134 0.39 -10.97 -1.17
C LEU A 134 -0.67 -10.88 -2.27
N ASP A 135 -0.25 -10.90 -3.51
CA ASP A 135 -1.17 -11.20 -4.59
C ASP A 135 -1.64 -12.67 -4.47
N LYS A 136 -2.85 -12.94 -4.94
CA LYS A 136 -3.41 -14.30 -4.96
C LYS A 136 -2.44 -15.30 -5.57
N ASN A 137 -1.77 -14.91 -6.67
CA ASN A 137 -0.81 -15.75 -7.37
C ASN A 137 0.49 -15.98 -6.62
N ASP A 138 0.85 -15.09 -5.71
CA ASP A 138 2.06 -15.19 -4.87
C ASP A 138 1.78 -15.95 -3.55
N SER A 139 0.55 -16.38 -3.32
CA SER A 139 0.20 -17.22 -2.17
C SER A 139 0.44 -18.71 -2.47
N PRO A 140 1.01 -19.49 -1.54
CA PRO A 140 1.22 -20.93 -1.73
C PRO A 140 -0.07 -21.72 -1.82
N VAL A 141 -1.16 -21.17 -1.30
CA VAL A 141 -2.49 -21.79 -1.33
C VAL A 141 -3.56 -20.77 -1.68
N PHE A 142 -4.57 -21.24 -2.38
CA PHE A 142 -5.80 -20.50 -2.60
C PHE A 142 -6.84 -20.85 -1.55
N PHE A 143 -7.48 -19.82 -1.02
CA PHE A 143 -8.56 -19.95 -0.05
C PHE A 143 -9.89 -19.95 -0.81
N VAL A 144 -10.58 -21.07 -0.81
CA VAL A 144 -11.84 -21.25 -1.50
C VAL A 144 -12.95 -21.42 -0.48
N ILE A 145 -13.89 -20.50 -0.47
CA ILE A 145 -15.04 -20.50 0.44
C ILE A 145 -16.21 -21.29 -0.14
N ASP A 146 -17.02 -21.86 0.75
CA ASP A 146 -18.31 -22.44 0.36
C ASP A 146 -19.39 -21.36 0.43
N LYS A 147 -19.85 -20.87 -0.74
CA LYS A 147 -20.88 -19.84 -0.83
C LYS A 147 -22.27 -20.32 -0.39
N GLU A 148 -22.44 -21.61 -0.20
CA GLU A 148 -23.71 -22.17 0.34
C GLU A 148 -23.78 -22.13 1.86
N HIS A 149 -22.63 -21.94 2.52
CA HIS A 149 -22.50 -21.87 3.96
C HIS A 149 -22.36 -20.42 4.41
N LEU A 150 -22.83 -20.11 5.64
CA LEU A 150 -22.58 -18.80 6.27
C LEU A 150 -21.08 -18.57 6.43
N GLN A 151 -20.62 -17.39 6.05
CA GLN A 151 -19.21 -17.03 6.11
C GLN A 151 -18.98 -15.86 7.04
N THR A 152 -17.96 -15.96 7.86
CA THR A 152 -17.52 -14.84 8.69
C THR A 152 -16.79 -13.82 7.83
N VAL A 153 -16.97 -12.53 8.13
CA VAL A 153 -16.40 -11.42 7.39
C VAL A 153 -15.50 -10.59 8.31
N ASN A 154 -14.41 -10.09 7.76
CA ASN A 154 -13.42 -9.26 8.47
C ASN A 154 -12.75 -9.97 9.66
N VAL A 155 -12.54 -11.26 9.54
CA VAL A 155 -11.85 -12.06 10.55
C VAL A 155 -10.53 -12.56 10.00
N PRO A 156 -9.39 -12.19 10.61
CA PRO A 156 -8.10 -12.69 10.20
C PRO A 156 -7.95 -14.17 10.53
N ILE A 157 -7.75 -14.99 9.51
CA ILE A 157 -7.49 -16.42 9.64
C ILE A 157 -6.01 -16.65 9.40
N SER A 158 -5.27 -17.07 10.42
CA SER A 158 -3.86 -17.38 10.28
C SER A 158 -3.65 -18.83 9.84
N LEU A 159 -2.90 -19.01 8.76
CA LEU A 159 -2.53 -20.29 8.20
C LEU A 159 -1.03 -20.50 8.40
N ILE A 160 -0.65 -21.41 9.28
CA ILE A 160 0.75 -21.76 9.52
C ILE A 160 1.08 -23.03 8.74
N PRO A 161 2.01 -22.98 7.78
CA PRO A 161 2.40 -24.18 7.04
C PRO A 161 3.04 -25.22 7.98
N ARG A 162 2.67 -26.48 7.77
CA ARG A 162 3.21 -27.66 8.46
C ARG A 162 3.72 -28.63 7.41
N SER A 163 4.54 -29.57 7.81
CA SER A 163 5.05 -30.59 6.89
C SER A 163 3.96 -31.40 6.19
N GLY A 164 4.14 -31.74 4.91
CA GLY A 164 3.24 -32.60 4.16
C GLY A 164 1.97 -31.91 3.64
N ASP A 165 2.10 -30.73 3.05
CA ASP A 165 0.97 -29.96 2.49
C ASP A 165 -0.19 -29.77 3.50
N ARG A 166 0.13 -29.56 4.77
CA ARG A 166 -0.82 -29.31 5.85
C ARG A 166 -0.67 -27.91 6.40
N TYR A 167 -1.77 -27.34 6.84
CA TYR A 167 -1.82 -26.00 7.43
C TYR A 167 -2.55 -26.05 8.76
N GLU A 168 -1.96 -25.43 9.77
CA GLU A 168 -2.64 -25.17 11.03
C GLU A 168 -3.45 -23.88 10.89
N VAL A 169 -4.76 -24.02 11.12
CA VAL A 169 -5.71 -22.91 11.06
C VAL A 169 -5.87 -22.34 12.46
N ILE A 170 -5.58 -21.06 12.60
CA ILE A 170 -5.71 -20.33 13.86
C ILE A 170 -6.68 -19.16 13.64
N LEU A 171 -7.74 -19.16 14.42
CA LEU A 171 -8.70 -18.06 14.50
C LEU A 171 -8.36 -17.18 15.73
N PRO A 172 -8.67 -15.88 15.69
CA PRO A 172 -8.42 -15.00 16.84
C PRO A 172 -9.21 -15.46 18.09
N GLU A 173 -8.60 -15.32 19.27
CA GLU A 173 -9.20 -15.76 20.53
C GLU A 173 -10.43 -14.95 20.94
N ASP A 174 -10.45 -13.66 20.62
CA ASP A 174 -11.55 -12.72 20.94
C ASP A 174 -12.56 -12.61 19.80
N PHE A 175 -13.07 -13.73 19.38
CA PHE A 175 -14.10 -13.81 18.36
C PHE A 175 -15.50 -13.49 18.93
N SER A 176 -15.62 -12.36 19.65
CA SER A 176 -16.80 -12.06 20.44
C SER A 176 -17.94 -11.38 19.66
N VAL A 177 -17.61 -10.64 18.60
CA VAL A 177 -18.60 -9.97 17.75
C VAL A 177 -18.19 -10.11 16.30
N GLY A 178 -18.90 -10.91 15.55
CA GLY A 178 -18.65 -11.09 14.12
C GLY A 178 -19.86 -10.73 13.29
N SER A 179 -19.61 -10.36 12.04
CA SER A 179 -20.65 -10.30 11.03
C SER A 179 -20.53 -11.56 10.17
N LEU A 180 -21.64 -12.25 9.99
CA LEU A 180 -21.76 -13.33 9.05
C LEU A 180 -22.38 -12.81 7.77
N TYR A 181 -21.87 -13.25 6.65
CA TYR A 181 -22.45 -12.99 5.35
C TYR A 181 -23.08 -14.26 4.79
N ASP A 182 -24.32 -14.13 4.38
CA ASP A 182 -25.06 -15.18 3.71
C ASP A 182 -25.13 -14.86 2.21
N TYR A 183 -24.37 -15.61 1.42
CA TYR A 183 -24.30 -15.43 -0.04
C TYR A 183 -25.61 -15.74 -0.78
N LYS A 184 -26.50 -16.58 -0.18
CA LYS A 184 -27.79 -16.92 -0.77
C LYS A 184 -28.81 -15.77 -0.66
N THR A 185 -28.78 -15.10 0.50
CA THR A 185 -29.71 -14.00 0.78
C THR A 185 -29.07 -12.62 0.59
N GLU A 186 -27.75 -12.58 0.25
CA GLU A 186 -26.93 -11.38 0.12
C GLU A 186 -27.05 -10.44 1.33
N SER A 187 -27.16 -11.02 2.52
CA SER A 187 -27.44 -10.27 3.74
C SER A 187 -26.40 -10.54 4.83
N PHE A 188 -26.18 -9.49 5.64
CA PHE A 188 -25.34 -9.59 6.83
C PHE A 188 -26.18 -9.97 8.04
N ARG A 189 -25.68 -10.92 8.83
CA ARG A 189 -26.21 -11.26 10.15
C ARG A 189 -25.18 -10.93 11.22
N LYS A 190 -25.57 -10.16 12.23
CA LYS A 190 -24.74 -9.94 13.40
C LYS A 190 -24.91 -11.11 14.35
N VAL A 191 -23.81 -11.69 14.80
CA VAL A 191 -23.81 -12.77 15.78
C VAL A 191 -22.94 -12.36 16.95
N SER A 192 -23.47 -12.53 18.16
CA SER A 192 -22.73 -12.32 19.39
C SER A 192 -22.07 -13.61 19.84
N GLY A 193 -20.73 -13.62 19.77
CA GLY A 193 -19.89 -14.66 20.38
C GLY A 193 -19.89 -16.00 19.68
N PHE A 194 -18.80 -16.31 18.96
CA PHE A 194 -18.58 -17.65 18.42
C PHE A 194 -17.87 -18.59 19.41
N GLY A 195 -17.43 -18.04 20.52
CA GLY A 195 -16.59 -18.76 21.48
C GLY A 195 -15.18 -19.03 20.93
N ARG A 196 -14.36 -19.66 21.75
CA ARG A 196 -13.01 -20.06 21.36
C ARG A 196 -13.06 -21.26 20.44
N VAL A 197 -12.56 -21.11 19.23
CA VAL A 197 -12.40 -22.22 18.29
C VAL A 197 -11.00 -22.80 18.45
N PRO A 198 -10.86 -24.11 18.73
CA PRO A 198 -9.55 -24.71 18.85
C PRO A 198 -8.80 -24.72 17.51
N ASN A 199 -7.49 -24.55 17.58
CA ASN A 199 -6.63 -24.69 16.40
C ASN A 199 -6.81 -26.07 15.78
N LYS A 200 -6.88 -26.13 14.46
CA LYS A 200 -7.07 -27.38 13.74
C LYS A 200 -6.07 -27.46 12.58
N ILE A 201 -5.46 -28.61 12.42
CA ILE A 201 -4.60 -28.89 11.26
C ILE A 201 -5.47 -29.50 10.16
N ILE A 202 -5.39 -28.92 8.96
CA ILE A 202 -6.08 -29.39 7.77
C ILE A 202 -5.08 -29.70 6.66
N SER A 203 -5.40 -30.66 5.82
CA SER A 203 -4.65 -30.93 4.59
C SER A 203 -5.19 -30.10 3.43
N VAL A 204 -4.35 -29.83 2.45
CA VAL A 204 -4.79 -29.24 1.19
C VAL A 204 -5.91 -30.09 0.57
N ASN A 205 -6.89 -29.46 -0.04
CA ASN A 205 -8.15 -30.02 -0.56
C ASN A 205 -9.12 -30.58 0.49
N GLN A 206 -8.84 -30.45 1.77
CA GLN A 206 -9.76 -30.82 2.85
C GLN A 206 -10.62 -29.62 3.24
N TRP A 207 -11.93 -29.85 3.43
CA TRP A 207 -12.83 -28.84 3.96
C TRP A 207 -12.58 -28.59 5.45
N TYR A 208 -12.38 -27.35 5.79
CA TYR A 208 -12.50 -26.87 7.16
C TYR A 208 -13.92 -26.36 7.37
N GLU A 209 -14.62 -26.88 8.35
CA GLU A 209 -16.01 -26.56 8.59
C GLU A 209 -16.24 -26.25 10.06
N THR A 210 -16.90 -25.12 10.29
CA THR A 210 -17.45 -24.64 11.56
C THR A 210 -18.85 -24.08 11.30
N PRO A 211 -19.68 -23.82 12.30
CA PRO A 211 -21.03 -23.27 12.09
C PRO A 211 -21.06 -21.91 11.35
N PHE A 212 -19.95 -21.20 11.30
CA PHE A 212 -19.86 -19.83 10.79
C PHE A 212 -18.75 -19.61 9.74
N LEU A 213 -18.08 -20.68 9.36
CA LEU A 213 -17.00 -20.60 8.38
C LEU A 213 -16.79 -21.97 7.72
N LYS A 214 -16.81 -22.01 6.41
CA LYS A 214 -16.50 -23.21 5.63
C LYS A 214 -15.65 -22.86 4.42
N PHE A 215 -14.45 -23.42 4.39
CA PHE A 215 -13.48 -23.20 3.31
C PHE A 215 -12.61 -24.42 3.08
N LYS A 216 -11.91 -24.43 1.98
CA LYS A 216 -10.83 -25.37 1.69
C LYS A 216 -9.62 -24.63 1.13
N LEU A 217 -8.45 -25.20 1.34
CA LEU A 217 -7.19 -24.73 0.77
C LEU A 217 -6.88 -25.54 -0.49
N ILE A 218 -6.56 -24.86 -1.59
CA ILE A 218 -6.11 -25.50 -2.83
C ILE A 218 -4.67 -25.08 -3.05
N LYS A 219 -3.79 -26.03 -3.36
CA LYS A 219 -2.37 -25.74 -3.62
C LYS A 219 -2.22 -24.91 -4.88
N ASN A 220 -1.44 -23.84 -4.79
CA ASN A 220 -1.09 -23.05 -5.94
C ASN A 220 0.10 -23.70 -6.66
N SER A 221 -0.13 -24.26 -7.83
CA SER A 221 0.91 -24.90 -8.64
C SER A 221 1.89 -23.92 -9.29
N LEU A 222 1.52 -22.64 -9.35
CA LEU A 222 2.34 -21.55 -9.92
C LEU A 222 3.21 -20.87 -8.86
N TYR A 223 3.02 -21.22 -7.59
CA TYR A 223 3.78 -20.64 -6.50
C TYR A 223 5.27 -20.94 -6.65
N ARG A 224 6.06 -19.88 -6.64
CA ARG A 224 7.52 -19.97 -6.59
C ARG A 224 7.91 -20.00 -5.11
N ASP A 225 8.63 -21.02 -4.70
CA ASP A 225 9.05 -21.32 -3.33
C ASP A 225 9.71 -20.08 -2.65
N VAL A 226 8.88 -19.18 -2.15
CA VAL A 226 9.28 -18.09 -1.26
C VAL A 226 8.87 -18.55 0.13
N GLU A 227 9.83 -18.68 1.03
CA GLU A 227 9.58 -19.10 2.41
C GLU A 227 8.56 -18.15 3.08
N VAL A 228 7.33 -18.60 3.22
CA VAL A 228 6.24 -17.85 3.84
C VAL A 228 5.96 -18.50 5.19
N ASP A 229 6.37 -17.80 6.25
CA ASP A 229 6.23 -18.30 7.62
C ASP A 229 4.78 -18.36 8.11
N ASN A 230 3.96 -17.40 7.70
CA ASN A 230 2.58 -17.27 8.15
C ASN A 230 1.76 -16.48 7.13
N ILE A 231 0.63 -17.04 6.72
CA ILE A 231 -0.33 -16.39 5.81
C ILE A 231 -1.54 -15.99 6.65
N VAL A 232 -1.92 -14.74 6.56
CA VAL A 232 -3.17 -14.25 7.16
C VAL A 232 -4.15 -13.95 6.04
N VAL A 233 -5.31 -14.57 6.11
CA VAL A 233 -6.42 -14.41 5.18
C VAL A 233 -7.50 -13.59 5.87
N ASN A 234 -7.92 -12.49 5.25
CA ASN A 234 -8.98 -11.59 5.73
C ASN A 234 -10.11 -11.52 4.73
#